data_6cf0a275fb585bc28b4495fefa02f9f4
#
_entry.id   6cf0a275fb585bc28b4495fefa02f9f4
#
_cell.length_a   1.000
_cell.length_b   1.000
_cell.length_c   1.000
_cell.angle_alpha   90.00
_cell.angle_beta   90.00
_cell.angle_gamma   90.00
#
_symmetry.space_group_name_H-M   'P 1'
#
loop_
_entity.id
_entity.type
_entity.pdbx_description
1 polymer ?
#
loop_
_entity_poly.entity_id
_entity_poly.type
_entity_poly.pdbx_seq_one_letter_code
_entity_poly.pdbx_strand_id
1 'polypeptide(L)'
;MFPPFTIQTRLGGFYFFYYSIVGTFMPYWNLYLQDQGFNYQEIGILSSIAIVTRFFAPLVWGWIADKSGKRMLLVRIATWMEACIWLAIFIIPNTFQSVALLMLIFSFFQNAILAQFEGVTLFWLGDQRAKLYGKIRKWGSVGFIVGVFTIGAILEIIPISMLPILLLIIASLAFIWAFTIREPEGAPTSQKHLEPLLPVLKRPEVAAFFTIEFILLFSHAPFYSFYSNFLKSLNFSTTEIGFLWAMGVVSEIVMFAYATTFFKYFLGVAL
;
A
#
# COMPACT_ATOMS: atom_id res chain seq x y z
N MET A 1 -11.29 27.23 -6.01
CA MET A 1 -11.72 27.22 -4.58
C MET A 1 -12.26 25.83 -4.29
N PHE A 2 -11.51 24.97 -3.57
CA PHE A 2 -11.98 23.61 -3.27
C PHE A 2 -13.07 23.68 -2.20
N PRO A 3 -14.11 22.77 -2.24
CA PRO A 3 -15.18 22.76 -1.27
C PRO A 3 -14.64 22.60 0.15
N PRO A 4 -15.40 23.03 1.17
CA PRO A 4 -14.97 23.07 2.57
C PRO A 4 -14.95 21.66 3.19
N PHE A 5 -14.16 20.73 2.64
CA PHE A 5 -13.93 19.45 3.26
C PHE A 5 -13.14 19.65 4.56
N THR A 6 -13.59 19.02 5.62
CA THR A 6 -12.83 18.97 6.88
C THR A 6 -11.48 18.29 6.65
N ILE A 7 -10.50 18.57 7.48
CA ILE A 7 -9.19 17.92 7.38
C ILE A 7 -9.33 16.39 7.48
N GLN A 8 -10.26 15.88 8.28
CA GLN A 8 -10.55 14.46 8.43
C GLN A 8 -11.03 13.83 7.11
N THR A 9 -11.92 14.53 6.39
CA THR A 9 -12.40 14.08 5.06
C THR A 9 -11.27 14.07 4.04
N ARG A 10 -10.39 15.07 4.07
CA ARG A 10 -9.24 15.14 3.14
C ARG A 10 -8.25 14.00 3.39
N LEU A 11 -7.92 13.75 4.66
CA LEU A 11 -7.04 12.66 5.06
C LEU A 11 -7.67 11.29 4.73
N GLY A 12 -8.94 11.07 5.07
CA GLY A 12 -9.67 9.83 4.75
C GLY A 12 -9.76 9.57 3.25
N GLY A 13 -10.03 10.61 2.44
CA GLY A 13 -10.08 10.49 0.98
C GLY A 13 -8.73 10.10 0.37
N PHE A 14 -7.62 10.59 0.91
CA PHE A 14 -6.31 10.14 0.45
C PHE A 14 -6.05 8.67 0.77
N TYR A 15 -6.36 8.20 1.99
CA TYR A 15 -6.30 6.77 2.33
C TYR A 15 -7.19 5.94 1.40
N PHE A 16 -8.38 6.42 1.08
CA PHE A 16 -9.28 5.74 0.16
C PHE A 16 -8.62 5.53 -1.21
N PHE A 17 -8.11 6.57 -1.86
CA PHE A 17 -7.49 6.46 -3.18
C PHE A 17 -6.20 5.64 -3.14
N TYR A 18 -5.33 5.85 -2.15
CA TYR A 18 -4.11 5.07 -1.99
C TYR A 18 -4.40 3.56 -1.89
N TYR A 19 -5.34 3.18 -1.03
CA TYR A 19 -5.69 1.77 -0.88
C TYR A 19 -6.55 1.22 -2.02
N SER A 20 -7.22 2.07 -2.79
CA SER A 20 -7.83 1.66 -4.06
C SER A 20 -6.77 1.24 -5.08
N ILE A 21 -5.61 1.93 -5.13
CA ILE A 21 -4.47 1.49 -5.96
C ILE A 21 -3.99 0.11 -5.48
N VAL A 22 -3.79 -0.06 -4.18
CA VAL A 22 -3.33 -1.34 -3.61
C VAL A 22 -4.33 -2.46 -3.91
N GLY A 23 -5.64 -2.22 -3.73
CA GLY A 23 -6.71 -3.17 -4.01
C GLY A 23 -6.87 -3.50 -5.49
N THR A 24 -6.44 -2.60 -6.39
CA THR A 24 -6.40 -2.85 -7.83
C THR A 24 -5.12 -3.59 -8.22
N PHE A 25 -3.98 -3.18 -7.72
CA PHE A 25 -2.68 -3.74 -8.06
C PHE A 25 -2.51 -5.16 -7.53
N MET A 26 -2.75 -5.37 -6.23
CA MET A 26 -2.40 -6.61 -5.54
C MET A 26 -3.10 -7.86 -6.10
N PRO A 27 -4.43 -7.85 -6.37
CA PRO A 27 -5.11 -9.01 -6.93
C PRO A 27 -4.88 -9.23 -8.43
N TYR A 28 -4.69 -8.17 -9.21
CA TYR A 28 -4.80 -8.26 -10.67
C TYR A 28 -3.48 -8.08 -11.42
N TRP A 29 -2.43 -7.55 -10.77
CA TRP A 29 -1.16 -7.30 -11.43
C TRP A 29 -0.48 -8.58 -11.96
N ASN A 30 -0.43 -9.63 -11.15
CA ASN A 30 0.20 -10.88 -11.58
C ASN A 30 -0.64 -11.65 -12.62
N LEU A 31 -1.96 -11.43 -12.64
CA LEU A 31 -2.81 -11.89 -13.76
C LEU A 31 -2.50 -11.12 -15.05
N TYR A 32 -2.30 -9.81 -14.95
CA TYR A 32 -1.85 -9.00 -16.08
C TYR A 32 -0.50 -9.48 -16.61
N LEU A 33 0.49 -9.71 -15.76
CA LEU A 33 1.79 -10.21 -16.19
C LEU A 33 1.68 -11.58 -16.90
N GLN A 34 0.82 -12.46 -16.40
CA GLN A 34 0.57 -13.77 -17.05
C GLN A 34 -0.08 -13.59 -18.42
N ASP A 35 -1.03 -12.69 -18.57
CA ASP A 35 -1.69 -12.34 -19.85
C ASP A 35 -0.67 -11.75 -20.85
N GLN A 36 0.31 -11.00 -20.34
CA GLN A 36 1.42 -10.46 -21.15
C GLN A 36 2.47 -11.49 -21.55
N GLY A 37 2.31 -12.76 -21.17
CA GLY A 37 3.17 -13.87 -21.56
C GLY A 37 4.32 -14.18 -20.62
N PHE A 38 4.41 -13.51 -19.44
CA PHE A 38 5.41 -13.85 -18.44
C PHE A 38 5.10 -15.19 -17.76
N ASN A 39 6.11 -16.02 -17.61
CA ASN A 39 5.98 -17.29 -16.90
C ASN A 39 5.99 -17.10 -15.37
N TYR A 40 5.60 -18.14 -14.61
CA TYR A 40 5.49 -18.04 -13.15
C TYR A 40 6.82 -17.71 -12.44
N GLN A 41 7.96 -18.10 -13.00
CA GLN A 41 9.28 -17.77 -12.44
C GLN A 41 9.56 -16.26 -12.61
N GLU A 42 9.31 -15.72 -13.79
CA GLU A 42 9.44 -14.28 -14.06
C GLU A 42 8.51 -13.46 -13.19
N ILE A 43 7.23 -13.86 -13.06
CA ILE A 43 6.25 -13.21 -12.18
C ILE A 43 6.73 -13.23 -10.73
N GLY A 44 7.27 -14.35 -10.26
CA GLY A 44 7.83 -14.47 -8.91
C GLY A 44 8.99 -13.50 -8.67
N ILE A 45 9.92 -13.38 -9.64
CA ILE A 45 11.04 -12.43 -9.54
C ILE A 45 10.53 -10.97 -9.55
N LEU A 46 9.61 -10.64 -10.46
CA LEU A 46 9.02 -9.29 -10.53
C LEU A 46 8.29 -8.91 -9.23
N SER A 47 7.54 -9.85 -8.64
CA SER A 47 6.88 -9.64 -7.34
C SER A 47 7.88 -9.45 -6.20
N SER A 48 9.01 -10.17 -6.24
CA SER A 48 10.09 -10.07 -5.24
C SER A 48 10.73 -8.67 -5.21
N ILE A 49 10.81 -7.97 -6.35
CA ILE A 49 11.33 -6.60 -6.43
C ILE A 49 10.53 -5.67 -5.50
N ALA A 50 9.20 -5.78 -5.52
CA ALA A 50 8.35 -4.95 -4.67
C ALA A 50 8.56 -5.25 -3.18
N ILE A 51 8.84 -6.50 -2.82
CA ILE A 51 9.13 -6.90 -1.44
C ILE A 51 10.49 -6.37 -0.98
N VAL A 52 11.52 -6.53 -1.82
CA VAL A 52 12.88 -6.07 -1.51
C VAL A 52 12.92 -4.55 -1.30
N THR A 53 12.22 -3.79 -2.11
CA THR A 53 12.18 -2.32 -1.96
C THR A 53 11.57 -1.86 -0.64
N ARG A 54 10.71 -2.65 0.02
CA ARG A 54 10.14 -2.32 1.34
C ARG A 54 11.19 -2.22 2.45
N PHE A 55 12.34 -2.85 2.28
CA PHE A 55 13.39 -2.81 3.31
C PHE A 55 14.19 -1.51 3.28
N PHE A 56 14.49 -0.97 2.11
CA PHE A 56 15.36 0.21 2.01
C PHE A 56 14.63 1.50 1.58
N ALA A 57 13.55 1.41 0.79
CA ALA A 57 12.85 2.61 0.35
C ALA A 57 12.34 3.49 1.51
N PRO A 58 11.72 2.95 2.58
CA PRO A 58 11.29 3.76 3.71
C PRO A 58 12.44 4.46 4.44
N LEU A 59 13.64 3.86 4.48
CA LEU A 59 14.82 4.47 5.09
C LEU A 59 15.28 5.69 4.31
N VAL A 60 15.37 5.55 2.98
CA VAL A 60 15.74 6.67 2.09
C VAL A 60 14.72 7.79 2.19
N TRP A 61 13.43 7.46 2.06
CA TRP A 61 12.36 8.45 2.11
C TRP A 61 12.19 9.09 3.49
N GLY A 62 12.39 8.32 4.57
CA GLY A 62 12.41 8.84 5.94
C GLY A 62 13.52 9.87 6.12
N TRP A 63 14.75 9.55 5.68
CA TRP A 63 15.86 10.47 5.75
C TRP A 63 15.61 11.77 4.94
N ILE A 64 15.07 11.66 3.71
CA ILE A 64 14.70 12.82 2.89
C ILE A 64 13.62 13.66 3.59
N ALA A 65 12.61 13.00 4.16
CA ALA A 65 11.50 13.67 4.86
C ALA A 65 11.99 14.42 6.10
N ASP A 66 12.84 13.80 6.91
CA ASP A 66 13.37 14.39 8.13
C ASP A 66 14.31 15.58 7.82
N LYS A 67 15.08 15.49 6.72
CA LYS A 67 15.96 16.57 6.28
C LYS A 67 15.19 17.73 5.65
N SER A 68 14.17 17.45 4.86
CA SER A 68 13.41 18.47 4.13
C SER A 68 12.30 19.12 4.96
N GLY A 69 11.75 18.38 5.95
CA GLY A 69 10.55 18.77 6.69
C GLY A 69 9.26 18.84 5.86
N LYS A 70 9.31 18.39 4.58
CA LYS A 70 8.22 18.55 3.60
C LYS A 70 7.61 17.21 3.21
N ARG A 71 6.95 16.55 4.18
CA ARG A 71 6.38 15.21 4.00
C ARG A 71 5.29 15.16 2.93
N MET A 72 4.41 16.16 2.90
CA MET A 72 3.32 16.20 1.93
C MET A 72 3.82 16.48 0.50
N LEU A 73 4.92 17.21 0.35
CA LEU A 73 5.59 17.38 -0.94
C LEU A 73 6.11 16.03 -1.46
N LEU A 74 6.71 15.21 -0.59
CA LEU A 74 7.20 13.87 -0.96
C LEU A 74 6.04 12.95 -1.36
N VAL A 75 4.91 12.99 -0.65
CA VAL A 75 3.70 12.27 -1.03
C VAL A 75 3.21 12.67 -2.42
N ARG A 76 3.19 13.97 -2.74
CA ARG A 76 2.78 14.46 -4.07
C ARG A 76 3.74 14.01 -5.18
N ILE A 77 5.05 14.09 -4.91
CA ILE A 77 6.06 13.60 -5.87
C ILE A 77 5.88 12.10 -6.11
N ALA A 78 5.71 11.32 -5.05
CA ALA A 78 5.58 9.87 -5.17
C ALA A 78 4.28 9.46 -5.90
N THR A 79 3.15 10.08 -5.61
CA THR A 79 1.88 9.81 -6.33
C THR A 79 1.92 10.28 -7.79
N TRP A 80 2.61 11.38 -8.07
CA TRP A 80 2.84 11.82 -9.46
C TRP A 80 3.71 10.81 -10.22
N MET A 81 4.79 10.33 -9.60
CA MET A 81 5.66 9.32 -10.20
C MET A 81 4.91 8.01 -10.46
N GLU A 82 3.99 7.61 -9.58
CA GLU A 82 3.14 6.45 -9.84
C GLU A 82 2.28 6.63 -11.11
N ALA A 83 1.65 7.78 -11.28
CA ALA A 83 0.88 8.05 -12.50
C ALA A 83 1.78 8.04 -13.75
N CYS A 84 2.99 8.61 -13.67
CA CYS A 84 3.97 8.56 -14.75
C CYS A 84 4.41 7.13 -15.10
N ILE A 85 4.58 6.27 -14.09
CA ILE A 85 4.99 4.87 -14.29
C ILE A 85 3.89 4.08 -15.00
N TRP A 86 2.62 4.24 -14.58
CA TRP A 86 1.50 3.60 -15.26
C TRP A 86 1.28 4.11 -16.67
N LEU A 87 1.65 5.35 -16.97
CA LEU A 87 1.68 5.87 -18.34
C LEU A 87 2.85 5.28 -19.14
N ALA A 88 4.02 5.16 -18.52
CA ALA A 88 5.24 4.66 -19.19
C ALA A 88 5.10 3.20 -19.67
N ILE A 89 4.26 2.38 -19.03
CA ILE A 89 4.06 0.99 -19.44
C ILE A 89 3.56 0.83 -20.88
N PHE A 90 2.88 1.85 -21.43
CA PHE A 90 2.39 1.85 -22.81
C PHE A 90 3.46 2.25 -23.83
N ILE A 91 4.58 2.79 -23.38
CA ILE A 91 5.63 3.35 -24.24
C ILE A 91 6.85 2.43 -24.29
N ILE A 92 7.10 1.72 -23.18
CA ILE A 92 8.29 0.85 -23.06
C ILE A 92 8.03 -0.52 -23.70
N PRO A 93 9.09 -1.20 -24.20
CA PRO A 93 8.97 -2.58 -24.65
C PRO A 93 8.50 -3.52 -23.55
N ASN A 94 7.60 -4.44 -23.86
CA ASN A 94 7.11 -5.46 -22.92
C ASN A 94 8.15 -6.59 -22.78
N THR A 95 9.30 -6.27 -22.19
CA THR A 95 10.37 -7.23 -21.88
C THR A 95 10.52 -7.36 -20.36
N PHE A 96 11.05 -8.50 -19.93
CA PHE A 96 11.30 -8.74 -18.50
C PHE A 96 12.10 -7.61 -17.84
N GLN A 97 13.19 -7.15 -18.51
CA GLN A 97 14.06 -6.10 -17.99
C GLN A 97 13.32 -4.77 -17.84
N SER A 98 12.51 -4.40 -18.83
CA SER A 98 11.73 -3.15 -18.81
C SER A 98 10.69 -3.17 -17.70
N VAL A 99 9.96 -4.29 -17.55
CA VAL A 99 8.96 -4.44 -16.50
C VAL A 99 9.63 -4.51 -15.12
N ALA A 100 10.78 -5.18 -15.00
CA ALA A 100 11.54 -5.21 -13.74
C ALA A 100 11.99 -3.82 -13.30
N LEU A 101 12.47 -2.99 -14.23
CA LEU A 101 12.84 -1.60 -13.94
C LEU A 101 11.62 -0.77 -13.53
N LEU A 102 10.49 -0.91 -14.25
CA LEU A 102 9.24 -0.26 -13.86
C LEU A 102 8.79 -0.66 -12.45
N MET A 103 8.81 -1.96 -12.15
CA MET A 103 8.43 -2.48 -10.84
C MET A 103 9.36 -1.96 -9.73
N LEU A 104 10.66 -1.84 -10.01
CA LEU A 104 11.62 -1.27 -9.07
C LEU A 104 11.29 0.20 -8.77
N ILE A 105 11.08 1.00 -9.81
CA ILE A 105 10.76 2.43 -9.66
C ILE A 105 9.39 2.59 -8.99
N PHE A 106 8.36 1.86 -9.45
CA PHE A 106 7.03 1.87 -8.85
C PHE A 106 7.08 1.57 -7.35
N SER A 107 7.65 0.43 -6.97
CA SER A 107 7.67 0.01 -5.57
C SER A 107 8.53 0.91 -4.69
N PHE A 108 9.57 1.54 -5.23
CA PHE A 108 10.38 2.53 -4.51
C PHE A 108 9.54 3.76 -4.12
N PHE A 109 8.72 4.29 -5.05
CA PHE A 109 7.83 5.42 -4.76
C PHE A 109 6.60 5.00 -3.95
N GLN A 110 5.97 3.88 -4.28
CA GLN A 110 4.81 3.36 -3.54
C GLN A 110 5.11 3.18 -2.05
N ASN A 111 6.27 2.64 -1.70
CA ASN A 111 6.70 2.45 -0.32
C ASN A 111 7.00 3.78 0.43
N ALA A 112 7.17 4.89 -0.29
CA ALA A 112 7.30 6.22 0.29
C ALA A 112 5.99 6.77 0.82
N ILE A 113 4.91 6.59 0.04
CA ILE A 113 3.65 7.32 0.21
C ILE A 113 3.04 7.08 1.58
N LEU A 114 2.82 5.82 1.95
CA LEU A 114 2.09 5.49 3.18
C LEU A 114 2.83 6.00 4.43
N ALA A 115 4.12 5.73 4.53
CA ALA A 115 4.92 6.11 5.70
C ALA A 115 4.94 7.63 5.92
N GLN A 116 5.11 8.40 4.83
CA GLN A 116 5.11 9.86 4.93
C GLN A 116 3.71 10.40 5.22
N PHE A 117 2.68 9.82 4.61
CA PHE A 117 1.31 10.25 4.80
C PHE A 117 0.78 9.94 6.21
N GLU A 118 1.18 8.84 6.81
CA GLU A 118 0.86 8.54 8.21
C GLU A 118 1.46 9.59 9.15
N GLY A 119 2.69 10.00 8.91
CA GLY A 119 3.31 11.12 9.65
C GLY A 119 2.52 12.42 9.53
N VAL A 120 2.06 12.77 8.32
CA VAL A 120 1.19 13.93 8.08
C VAL A 120 -0.15 13.80 8.82
N THR A 121 -0.75 12.61 8.76
CA THR A 121 -2.03 12.33 9.43
C THR A 121 -1.91 12.50 10.95
N LEU A 122 -0.90 11.90 11.56
CA LEU A 122 -0.67 11.98 13.00
C LEU A 122 -0.38 13.41 13.46
N PHE A 123 0.32 14.19 12.64
CA PHE A 123 0.55 15.61 12.91
C PHE A 123 -0.77 16.41 12.96
N TRP A 124 -1.59 16.27 11.91
CA TRP A 124 -2.88 16.98 11.83
C TRP A 124 -3.88 16.57 12.92
N LEU A 125 -3.78 15.35 13.44
CA LEU A 125 -4.63 14.88 14.53
C LEU A 125 -4.17 15.37 15.91
N GLY A 126 -2.89 15.66 16.09
CA GLY A 126 -2.33 16.14 17.36
C GLY A 126 -2.77 15.27 18.55
N ASP A 127 -3.36 15.90 19.57
CA ASP A 127 -3.83 15.20 20.79
C ASP A 127 -5.06 14.32 20.54
N GLN A 128 -5.77 14.49 19.43
CA GLN A 128 -6.94 13.69 19.08
C GLN A 128 -6.57 12.39 18.30
N ARG A 129 -5.27 12.11 18.09
CA ARG A 129 -4.82 10.96 17.30
C ARG A 129 -5.38 9.62 17.80
N ALA A 130 -5.39 9.36 19.11
CA ALA A 130 -5.91 8.12 19.66
C ALA A 130 -7.41 7.89 19.33
N LYS A 131 -8.21 8.98 19.25
CA LYS A 131 -9.65 8.92 19.02
C LYS A 131 -10.02 8.92 17.52
N LEU A 132 -9.26 9.61 16.69
CA LEU A 132 -9.65 9.89 15.30
C LEU A 132 -8.86 9.09 14.26
N TYR A 133 -7.65 8.64 14.58
CA TYR A 133 -6.80 7.91 13.63
C TYR A 133 -7.52 6.69 13.04
N GLY A 134 -8.08 5.82 13.86
CA GLY A 134 -8.82 4.64 13.38
C GLY A 134 -10.02 4.99 12.50
N LYS A 135 -10.73 6.11 12.83
CA LYS A 135 -11.87 6.59 12.02
C LYS A 135 -11.47 7.09 10.65
N ILE A 136 -10.28 7.65 10.52
CA ILE A 136 -9.73 8.11 9.23
C ILE A 136 -9.11 6.94 8.48
N ARG A 137 -8.33 6.11 9.15
CA ARG A 137 -7.62 4.97 8.57
C ARG A 137 -8.55 3.91 7.97
N LYS A 138 -9.75 3.73 8.53
CA LYS A 138 -10.77 2.81 7.98
C LYS A 138 -11.15 3.10 6.52
N TRP A 139 -11.02 4.37 6.06
CA TRP A 139 -11.26 4.72 4.66
C TRP A 139 -10.27 4.03 3.72
N GLY A 140 -9.10 3.64 4.22
CA GLY A 140 -8.18 2.79 3.48
C GLY A 140 -8.77 1.39 3.21
N SER A 141 -9.33 0.73 4.23
CA SER A 141 -9.99 -0.57 4.04
C SER A 141 -11.19 -0.46 3.08
N VAL A 142 -11.98 0.62 3.19
CA VAL A 142 -13.07 0.89 2.25
C VAL A 142 -12.53 1.07 0.83
N GLY A 143 -11.46 1.85 0.66
CA GLY A 143 -10.80 2.06 -0.64
C GLY A 143 -10.27 0.76 -1.25
N PHE A 144 -9.64 -0.09 -0.45
CA PHE A 144 -9.20 -1.42 -0.90
C PHE A 144 -10.36 -2.27 -1.41
N ILE A 145 -11.41 -2.42 -0.59
CA ILE A 145 -12.60 -3.21 -0.94
C ILE A 145 -13.26 -2.67 -2.21
N VAL A 146 -13.47 -1.35 -2.29
CA VAL A 146 -14.04 -0.72 -3.48
C VAL A 146 -13.15 -0.94 -4.70
N GLY A 147 -11.83 -0.76 -4.57
CA GLY A 147 -10.87 -1.00 -5.66
C GLY A 147 -10.96 -2.44 -6.18
N VAL A 148 -10.87 -3.43 -5.27
CA VAL A 148 -10.94 -4.85 -5.64
C VAL A 148 -12.23 -5.18 -6.37
N PHE A 149 -13.40 -4.80 -5.82
CA PHE A 149 -14.70 -5.13 -6.42
C PHE A 149 -14.92 -4.41 -7.75
N THR A 150 -14.69 -3.09 -7.78
CA THR A 150 -14.97 -2.31 -8.98
C THR A 150 -14.08 -2.76 -10.15
N ILE A 151 -12.78 -2.99 -9.87
CA ILE A 151 -11.85 -3.41 -10.91
C ILE A 151 -12.12 -4.86 -11.32
N GLY A 152 -12.46 -5.75 -10.38
CA GLY A 152 -12.85 -7.12 -10.71
C GLY A 152 -14.03 -7.18 -11.68
N ALA A 153 -15.08 -6.40 -11.41
CA ALA A 153 -16.26 -6.30 -12.27
C ALA A 153 -15.95 -5.66 -13.64
N ILE A 154 -15.10 -4.62 -13.67
CA ILE A 154 -14.68 -3.98 -14.92
C ILE A 154 -13.87 -4.97 -15.79
N LEU A 155 -12.95 -5.73 -15.20
CA LEU A 155 -12.10 -6.69 -15.90
C LEU A 155 -12.86 -7.95 -16.40
N GLU A 156 -14.14 -8.13 -16.07
CA GLU A 156 -15.01 -9.09 -16.75
C GLU A 156 -15.53 -8.59 -18.10
N ILE A 157 -15.62 -7.27 -18.27
CA ILE A 157 -16.18 -6.63 -19.45
C ILE A 157 -15.06 -6.21 -20.43
N ILE A 158 -13.90 -5.77 -19.88
CA ILE A 158 -12.75 -5.34 -20.67
C ILE A 158 -11.56 -6.30 -20.47
N PRO A 159 -10.65 -6.41 -21.45
CA PRO A 159 -9.47 -7.28 -21.32
C PRO A 159 -8.54 -6.79 -20.20
N ILE A 160 -7.88 -7.73 -19.54
CA ILE A 160 -6.96 -7.45 -18.43
C ILE A 160 -5.76 -6.59 -18.85
N SER A 161 -5.43 -6.55 -20.13
CA SER A 161 -4.43 -5.64 -20.71
C SER A 161 -4.74 -4.16 -20.46
N MET A 162 -5.99 -3.81 -20.12
CA MET A 162 -6.40 -2.45 -19.73
C MET A 162 -6.14 -2.12 -18.25
N LEU A 163 -5.65 -3.07 -17.43
CA LEU A 163 -5.36 -2.84 -16.03
C LEU A 163 -4.45 -1.62 -15.77
N PRO A 164 -3.37 -1.38 -16.53
CA PRO A 164 -2.51 -0.20 -16.32
C PRO A 164 -3.24 1.14 -16.50
N ILE A 165 -4.25 1.21 -17.39
CA ILE A 165 -5.09 2.41 -17.56
C ILE A 165 -5.92 2.65 -16.30
N LEU A 166 -6.50 1.60 -15.72
CA LEU A 166 -7.29 1.71 -14.49
C LEU A 166 -6.41 2.17 -13.32
N LEU A 167 -5.20 1.63 -13.21
CA LEU A 167 -4.21 2.06 -12.22
C LEU A 167 -3.77 3.51 -12.44
N LEU A 168 -3.55 3.93 -13.69
CA LEU A 168 -3.23 5.31 -14.04
C LEU A 168 -4.33 6.28 -13.61
N ILE A 169 -5.59 5.92 -13.84
CA ILE A 169 -6.74 6.76 -13.45
C ILE A 169 -6.77 6.92 -11.93
N ILE A 170 -6.67 5.82 -11.17
CA ILE A 170 -6.74 5.87 -9.70
C ILE A 170 -5.53 6.61 -9.13
N ALA A 171 -4.31 6.38 -9.66
CA ALA A 171 -3.10 7.09 -9.25
C ALA A 171 -3.21 8.61 -9.53
N SER A 172 -3.76 8.98 -10.68
CA SER A 172 -4.01 10.39 -11.02
C SER A 172 -5.03 11.03 -10.05
N LEU A 173 -6.08 10.32 -9.67
CA LEU A 173 -7.03 10.79 -8.67
C LEU A 173 -6.39 10.94 -7.29
N ALA A 174 -5.54 9.99 -6.88
CA ALA A 174 -4.77 10.09 -5.64
C ALA A 174 -3.83 11.31 -5.65
N PHE A 175 -3.12 11.53 -6.76
CA PHE A 175 -2.25 12.69 -6.96
C PHE A 175 -3.03 14.01 -6.85
N ILE A 176 -4.15 14.14 -7.57
CA ILE A 176 -4.99 15.34 -7.51
C ILE A 176 -5.53 15.55 -6.09
N TRP A 177 -5.98 14.47 -5.43
CA TRP A 177 -6.49 14.57 -4.07
C TRP A 177 -5.42 15.01 -3.05
N ALA A 178 -4.16 14.64 -3.26
CA ALA A 178 -3.05 15.05 -2.40
C ALA A 178 -2.88 16.58 -2.30
N PHE A 179 -3.34 17.37 -3.28
CA PHE A 179 -3.32 18.83 -3.23
C PHE A 179 -4.38 19.44 -2.30
N THR A 180 -5.38 18.67 -1.90
CA THR A 180 -6.38 19.14 -0.91
C THR A 180 -5.81 19.24 0.50
N ILE A 181 -4.68 18.56 0.76
CA ILE A 181 -4.03 18.47 2.08
C ILE A 181 -2.82 19.40 2.10
N ARG A 182 -2.79 20.31 3.07
CA ARG A 182 -1.66 21.25 3.24
C ARG A 182 -0.49 20.57 3.93
N GLU A 183 0.71 21.10 3.67
CA GLU A 183 1.92 20.71 4.41
C GLU A 183 1.73 21.07 5.89
N PRO A 184 2.05 20.18 6.84
CA PRO A 184 2.03 20.54 8.25
C PRO A 184 3.16 21.52 8.57
N GLU A 185 2.81 22.70 9.05
CA GLU A 185 3.79 23.72 9.49
C GLU A 185 4.30 23.36 10.89
N GLY A 186 5.64 23.39 11.07
CA GLY A 186 6.27 23.10 12.37
C GLY A 186 6.32 21.62 12.72
N ALA A 187 6.20 20.73 11.74
CA ALA A 187 6.48 19.31 11.98
C ALA A 187 7.93 19.16 12.49
N PRO A 188 8.15 18.49 13.64
CA PRO A 188 9.48 18.38 14.20
C PRO A 188 10.40 17.66 13.20
N THR A 189 11.40 18.37 12.72
CA THR A 189 12.57 17.75 12.09
C THR A 189 13.28 16.98 13.20
N SER A 190 13.23 15.65 13.11
CA SER A 190 13.77 14.81 14.17
C SER A 190 15.29 14.93 14.23
N GLN A 191 15.78 15.82 15.10
CA GLN A 191 17.17 15.81 15.59
C GLN A 191 17.34 14.95 16.86
N LYS A 192 16.44 13.99 17.10
CA LYS A 192 16.68 13.06 18.20
C LYS A 192 17.93 12.24 17.85
N HIS A 193 18.91 12.28 18.73
CA HIS A 193 20.02 11.32 18.76
C HIS A 193 19.42 9.91 18.66
N LEU A 194 19.56 9.33 17.46
CA LEU A 194 19.18 7.94 17.26
C LEU A 194 20.15 7.12 18.09
N GLU A 195 19.64 6.38 19.06
CA GLU A 195 20.44 5.32 19.71
C GLU A 195 21.01 4.40 18.63
N PRO A 196 22.25 3.92 18.78
CA PRO A 196 22.82 3.02 17.79
C PRO A 196 21.89 1.81 17.58
N LEU A 197 21.48 1.56 16.36
CA LEU A 197 20.50 0.54 16.00
C LEU A 197 20.97 -0.88 16.33
N LEU A 198 22.26 -1.13 16.20
CA LEU A 198 22.85 -2.46 16.36
C LEU A 198 22.69 -3.07 17.78
N PRO A 199 22.87 -2.35 18.89
CA PRO A 199 22.57 -2.86 20.22
C PRO A 199 21.08 -3.21 20.44
N VAL A 200 20.18 -2.42 19.83
CA VAL A 200 18.74 -2.69 19.91
C VAL A 200 18.37 -3.98 19.16
N LEU A 201 18.91 -4.17 17.96
CA LEU A 201 18.69 -5.37 17.13
C LEU A 201 19.23 -6.66 17.79
N LYS A 202 20.24 -6.55 18.66
CA LYS A 202 20.81 -7.70 19.39
C LYS A 202 20.00 -8.11 20.62
N ARG A 203 18.99 -7.35 21.03
CA ARG A 203 18.11 -7.75 22.13
C ARG A 203 17.29 -9.00 21.71
N PRO A 204 17.23 -10.06 22.53
CA PRO A 204 16.59 -11.31 22.15
C PRO A 204 15.10 -11.13 21.80
N GLU A 205 14.39 -10.22 22.47
CA GLU A 205 12.99 -9.91 22.20
C GLU A 205 12.81 -9.28 20.82
N VAL A 206 13.74 -8.38 20.45
CA VAL A 206 13.73 -7.70 19.15
C VAL A 206 14.10 -8.68 18.03
N ALA A 207 15.11 -9.52 18.27
CA ALA A 207 15.51 -10.57 17.33
C ALA A 207 14.38 -11.59 17.12
N ALA A 208 13.70 -12.03 18.20
CA ALA A 208 12.55 -12.91 18.11
C ALA A 208 11.40 -12.28 17.33
N PHE A 209 11.08 -11.00 17.58
CA PHE A 209 10.06 -10.27 16.84
C PHE A 209 10.36 -10.26 15.32
N PHE A 210 11.57 -9.85 14.92
CA PHE A 210 11.94 -9.85 13.51
C PHE A 210 11.96 -11.25 12.88
N THR A 211 12.32 -12.28 13.64
CA THR A 211 12.30 -13.67 13.18
C THR A 211 10.86 -14.12 12.92
N ILE A 212 9.93 -13.82 13.82
CA ILE A 212 8.50 -14.15 13.67
C ILE A 212 7.93 -13.41 12.45
N GLU A 213 8.20 -12.11 12.32
CA GLU A 213 7.75 -11.31 11.17
C GLU A 213 8.32 -11.84 9.85
N PHE A 214 9.59 -12.23 9.82
CA PHE A 214 10.21 -12.83 8.64
C PHE A 214 9.52 -14.14 8.25
N ILE A 215 9.30 -15.05 9.20
CA ILE A 215 8.62 -16.33 8.95
C ILE A 215 7.19 -16.08 8.46
N LEU A 216 6.46 -15.14 9.09
CA LEU A 216 5.11 -14.76 8.71
C LEU A 216 5.06 -14.25 7.26
N LEU A 217 5.90 -13.28 6.91
CA LEU A 217 5.96 -12.72 5.57
C LEU A 217 6.39 -13.77 4.55
N PHE A 218 7.35 -14.61 4.89
CA PHE A 218 7.83 -15.71 4.03
C PHE A 218 6.71 -16.71 3.73
N SER A 219 5.92 -17.10 4.75
CA SER A 219 4.80 -18.02 4.56
C SER A 219 3.65 -17.42 3.73
N HIS A 220 3.47 -16.11 3.76
CA HIS A 220 2.43 -15.40 3.01
C HIS A 220 2.87 -15.01 1.58
N ALA A 221 4.16 -15.04 1.26
CA ALA A 221 4.66 -14.61 -0.04
C ALA A 221 4.03 -15.35 -1.23
N PRO A 222 3.86 -16.71 -1.23
CA PRO A 222 3.16 -17.41 -2.30
C PRO A 222 1.70 -16.99 -2.44
N PHE A 223 1.00 -16.74 -1.32
CA PHE A 223 -0.37 -16.25 -1.33
C PHE A 223 -0.47 -14.91 -2.04
N TYR A 224 0.31 -13.91 -1.63
CA TYR A 224 0.26 -12.58 -2.24
C TYR A 224 0.70 -12.59 -3.71
N SER A 225 1.59 -13.49 -4.11
CA SER A 225 2.10 -13.53 -5.48
C SER A 225 1.24 -14.35 -6.43
N PHE A 226 0.65 -15.46 -5.98
CA PHE A 226 0.06 -16.44 -6.90
C PHE A 226 -1.41 -16.79 -6.61
N TYR A 227 -2.02 -16.27 -5.56
CA TYR A 227 -3.39 -16.61 -5.21
C TYR A 227 -4.39 -16.34 -6.34
N SER A 228 -4.31 -15.16 -6.95
CA SER A 228 -5.20 -14.81 -8.06
C SER A 228 -4.94 -15.69 -9.30
N ASN A 229 -3.68 -15.99 -9.63
CA ASN A 229 -3.33 -16.87 -10.74
C ASN A 229 -3.84 -18.30 -10.49
N PHE A 230 -3.72 -18.78 -9.25
CA PHE A 230 -4.29 -20.08 -8.84
C PHE A 230 -5.81 -20.12 -9.00
N LEU A 231 -6.52 -19.13 -8.50
CA LEU A 231 -7.99 -19.03 -8.67
C LEU A 231 -8.36 -18.95 -10.15
N LYS A 232 -7.60 -18.19 -10.97
CA LYS A 232 -7.86 -18.11 -12.41
C LYS A 232 -7.66 -19.46 -13.11
N SER A 233 -6.68 -20.25 -12.68
CA SER A 233 -6.48 -21.62 -13.21
C SER A 233 -7.64 -22.58 -12.88
N LEU A 234 -8.41 -22.26 -11.84
CA LEU A 234 -9.66 -22.96 -11.45
C LEU A 234 -10.91 -22.37 -12.11
N ASN A 235 -10.75 -21.49 -13.12
CA ASN A 235 -11.79 -20.79 -13.84
C ASN A 235 -12.64 -19.81 -13.03
N PHE A 236 -12.14 -19.30 -11.89
CA PHE A 236 -12.81 -18.20 -11.20
C PHE A 236 -12.76 -16.94 -12.06
N SER A 237 -13.86 -16.20 -12.06
CA SER A 237 -13.96 -14.89 -12.70
C SER A 237 -13.17 -13.82 -11.95
N THR A 238 -12.88 -12.69 -12.58
CA THR A 238 -12.17 -11.57 -11.93
C THR A 238 -12.99 -10.96 -10.79
N THR A 239 -14.31 -10.95 -10.87
CA THR A 239 -15.21 -10.54 -9.78
C THR A 239 -15.13 -11.49 -8.58
N GLU A 240 -15.17 -12.82 -8.82
CA GLU A 240 -15.03 -13.80 -7.75
C GLU A 240 -13.66 -13.72 -7.07
N ILE A 241 -12.58 -13.54 -7.83
CA ILE A 241 -11.25 -13.30 -7.29
C ILE A 241 -11.26 -12.05 -6.40
N GLY A 242 -11.86 -10.96 -6.88
CA GLY A 242 -12.00 -9.74 -6.11
C GLY A 242 -12.80 -9.93 -4.83
N PHE A 243 -13.90 -10.69 -4.89
CA PHE A 243 -14.69 -11.03 -3.71
C PHE A 243 -13.88 -11.78 -2.65
N LEU A 244 -13.10 -12.77 -3.04
CA LEU A 244 -12.29 -13.56 -2.12
C LEU A 244 -11.18 -12.70 -1.46
N TRP A 245 -10.55 -11.81 -2.20
CA TRP A 245 -9.62 -10.83 -1.63
C TRP A 245 -10.29 -9.88 -0.64
N ALA A 246 -11.48 -9.38 -0.98
CA ALA A 246 -12.24 -8.49 -0.10
C ALA A 246 -12.68 -9.19 1.18
N MET A 247 -13.05 -10.47 1.12
CA MET A 247 -13.38 -11.26 2.32
C MET A 247 -12.23 -11.33 3.31
N GLY A 248 -10.97 -11.43 2.84
CA GLY A 248 -9.80 -11.38 3.69
C GLY A 248 -9.73 -10.07 4.48
N VAL A 249 -9.90 -8.93 3.81
CA VAL A 249 -9.90 -7.62 4.47
C VAL A 249 -11.10 -7.41 5.40
N VAL A 250 -12.28 -7.90 5.02
CA VAL A 250 -13.47 -7.86 5.90
C VAL A 250 -13.22 -8.67 7.17
N SER A 251 -12.62 -9.86 7.05
CA SER A 251 -12.27 -10.71 8.21
C SER A 251 -11.26 -10.02 9.13
N GLU A 252 -10.28 -9.31 8.57
CA GLU A 252 -9.32 -8.49 9.32
C GLU A 252 -10.04 -7.36 10.07
N ILE A 253 -10.95 -6.63 9.43
CA ILE A 253 -11.74 -5.56 10.05
C ILE A 253 -12.55 -6.12 11.23
N VAL A 254 -13.20 -7.26 11.04
CA VAL A 254 -13.98 -7.93 12.09
C VAL A 254 -13.06 -8.33 13.24
N MET A 255 -11.92 -8.95 12.94
CA MET A 255 -10.96 -9.36 13.99
C MET A 255 -10.47 -8.15 14.80
N PHE A 256 -10.11 -7.04 14.16
CA PHE A 256 -9.71 -5.82 14.86
C PHE A 256 -10.84 -5.21 15.71
N ALA A 257 -12.09 -5.27 15.23
CA ALA A 257 -13.23 -4.78 16.01
C ALA A 257 -13.44 -5.57 17.31
N TYR A 258 -13.10 -6.85 17.31
CA TYR A 258 -13.24 -7.75 18.47
C TYR A 258 -11.92 -8.02 19.20
N ALA A 259 -10.80 -7.45 18.75
CA ALA A 259 -9.47 -7.75 19.27
C ALA A 259 -9.38 -7.55 20.80
N THR A 260 -9.88 -6.44 21.33
CA THR A 260 -9.88 -6.14 22.77
C THR A 260 -10.62 -7.20 23.58
N THR A 261 -11.77 -7.66 23.07
CA THR A 261 -12.55 -8.73 23.70
C THR A 261 -11.82 -10.05 23.65
N PHE A 262 -11.23 -10.38 22.49
CA PHE A 262 -10.46 -11.60 22.30
C PHE A 262 -9.25 -11.68 23.25
N PHE A 263 -8.42 -10.62 23.30
CA PHE A 263 -7.25 -10.58 24.18
C PHE A 263 -7.63 -10.67 25.66
N LYS A 264 -8.73 -10.04 26.06
CA LYS A 264 -9.22 -10.12 27.44
C LYS A 264 -9.60 -11.55 27.83
N TYR A 265 -10.28 -12.29 26.96
CA TYR A 265 -10.76 -13.64 27.26
C TYR A 265 -9.68 -14.71 27.10
N PHE A 266 -8.79 -14.62 26.12
CA PHE A 266 -7.84 -15.67 25.79
C PHE A 266 -6.44 -15.48 26.40
N LEU A 267 -6.00 -14.23 26.60
CA LEU A 267 -4.66 -13.95 27.12
C LEU A 267 -4.66 -13.33 28.51
N GLY A 268 -5.83 -13.00 29.07
CA GLY A 268 -5.93 -12.35 30.39
C GLY A 268 -5.27 -10.97 30.46
N VAL A 269 -4.93 -10.39 29.33
CA VAL A 269 -4.25 -9.09 29.20
C VAL A 269 -5.31 -8.02 28.98
N ALA A 270 -5.41 -7.05 29.88
CA ALA A 270 -6.13 -5.81 29.65
C ALA A 270 -5.25 -4.90 28.79
N LEU A 271 -5.70 -4.60 27.58
CA LEU A 271 -5.10 -3.60 26.70
C LEU A 271 -5.51 -2.19 27.09
#